data_2fd45c499cc67062a74ccf57a6e6192d
#
_entry.id   2fd45c499cc67062a74ccf57a6e6192d
#
_cell.length_a   1.000
_cell.length_b   1.000
_cell.length_c   1.000
_cell.angle_alpha   90.00
_cell.angle_beta   90.00
_cell.angle_gamma   90.00
#
_symmetry.space_group_name_H-M   'P 1'
#
loop_
_entity.id
_entity.type
_entity.pdbx_description
1 polymer ?
#
loop_
_entity_poly.entity_id
_entity_poly.type
_entity_poly.pdbx_seq_one_letter_code
_entity_poly.pdbx_strand_id
1 'polypeptide(L)'
;MSLMKAERRRFLKRRMIVWTLVIFLGLLGTIGTIVFFTTQKVTPEVRAAAQADADRVYNEQMQFYQQMRARCEQSPGDEMCARGGIEEPQREWFQAEQFMPPTFNFRNDAEDFVVTWAILLAMFSFIIGASFVGAEWRSGAMMNLLTWRPQRLQVLGTKLMALLASLAAFSVVSFGLWTAAMVGIASAHGTMEKMTNGAWQSYGLTGLRGLGMILAFGAVGFGLASIGRHIGLALGMALGVIILASSG
;
A
#
# COMPACT_ATOMS: atom_id res chain seq x y z
N MET A 1 -8.67 -18.56 -34.64
CA MET A 1 -8.41 -17.61 -33.53
C MET A 1 -7.67 -18.37 -32.44
N SER A 2 -6.54 -17.87 -31.93
CA SER A 2 -5.84 -18.56 -30.85
C SER A 2 -6.66 -18.52 -29.55
N LEU A 3 -6.69 -19.62 -28.81
CA LEU A 3 -7.42 -19.77 -27.53
C LEU A 3 -7.12 -18.61 -26.57
N MET A 4 -5.85 -18.20 -26.53
CA MET A 4 -5.36 -17.06 -25.75
C MET A 4 -6.08 -15.74 -26.07
N LYS A 5 -6.34 -15.45 -27.35
CA LYS A 5 -7.02 -14.21 -27.79
C LYS A 5 -8.49 -14.19 -27.38
N ALA A 6 -9.13 -15.35 -27.37
CA ALA A 6 -10.51 -15.52 -26.90
C ALA A 6 -10.59 -15.33 -25.37
N GLU A 7 -9.67 -15.91 -24.59
CA GLU A 7 -9.66 -15.79 -23.14
C GLU A 7 -9.37 -14.36 -22.67
N ARG A 8 -8.46 -13.63 -23.33
CA ARG A 8 -8.21 -12.21 -23.03
C ARG A 8 -9.43 -11.33 -23.28
N ARG A 9 -10.20 -11.59 -24.34
CA ARG A 9 -11.46 -10.86 -24.58
C ARG A 9 -12.51 -11.18 -23.52
N ARG A 10 -12.59 -12.42 -23.05
CA ARG A 10 -13.49 -12.82 -21.96
C ARG A 10 -13.11 -12.16 -20.65
N PHE A 11 -11.81 -12.04 -20.34
CA PHE A 11 -11.32 -11.35 -19.16
C PHE A 11 -11.83 -9.90 -19.10
N LEU A 12 -11.62 -9.13 -20.16
CA LEU A 12 -12.02 -7.70 -20.22
C LEU A 12 -13.53 -7.46 -20.27
N LYS A 13 -14.33 -8.45 -20.72
CA LYS A 13 -15.78 -8.31 -20.78
C LYS A 13 -16.52 -8.74 -19.51
N ARG A 14 -15.84 -9.31 -18.53
CA ARG A 14 -16.46 -9.71 -17.25
C ARG A 14 -16.70 -8.50 -16.37
N ARG A 15 -17.95 -8.15 -16.14
CA ARG A 15 -18.35 -7.00 -15.31
C ARG A 15 -17.69 -7.01 -13.93
N MET A 16 -17.59 -8.18 -13.28
CA MET A 16 -16.97 -8.31 -11.97
C MET A 16 -15.50 -7.89 -11.99
N ILE A 17 -14.72 -8.32 -12.99
CA ILE A 17 -13.31 -7.95 -13.14
C ILE A 17 -13.18 -6.44 -13.38
N VAL A 18 -14.00 -5.87 -14.26
CA VAL A 18 -14.00 -4.43 -14.55
C VAL A 18 -14.30 -3.63 -13.28
N TRP A 19 -15.35 -4.00 -12.53
CA TRP A 19 -15.66 -3.33 -11.27
C TRP A 19 -14.54 -3.44 -10.23
N THR A 20 -13.91 -4.61 -10.12
CA THR A 20 -12.75 -4.82 -9.23
C THR A 20 -11.59 -3.89 -9.58
N LEU A 21 -11.29 -3.73 -10.87
CA LEU A 21 -10.24 -2.83 -11.34
C LEU A 21 -10.61 -1.35 -11.14
N VAL A 22 -11.88 -0.99 -11.36
CA VAL A 22 -12.38 0.38 -11.11
C VAL A 22 -12.29 0.73 -9.63
N ILE A 23 -12.70 -0.17 -8.74
CA ILE A 23 -12.58 0.03 -7.29
C ILE A 23 -11.11 0.20 -6.89
N PHE A 24 -10.22 -0.64 -7.42
CA PHE A 24 -8.77 -0.50 -7.17
C PHE A 24 -8.24 0.88 -7.58
N LEU A 25 -8.54 1.32 -8.80
CA LEU A 25 -8.13 2.65 -9.28
C LEU A 25 -8.76 3.78 -8.46
N GLY A 26 -10.01 3.61 -8.03
CA GLY A 26 -10.70 4.56 -7.15
C GLY A 26 -10.00 4.67 -5.79
N LEU A 27 -9.60 3.55 -5.18
CA LEU A 27 -8.83 3.56 -3.93
C LEU A 27 -7.47 4.24 -4.08
N LEU A 28 -6.72 3.94 -5.16
CA LEU A 28 -5.47 4.64 -5.43
C LEU A 28 -5.68 6.15 -5.64
N GLY A 29 -6.73 6.52 -6.38
CA GLY A 29 -7.10 7.92 -6.57
C GLY A 29 -7.44 8.63 -5.25
N THR A 30 -8.15 7.95 -4.35
CA THR A 30 -8.46 8.47 -3.01
C THR A 30 -7.18 8.68 -2.19
N ILE A 31 -6.27 7.70 -2.18
CA ILE A 31 -4.98 7.82 -1.48
C ILE A 31 -4.18 8.98 -2.06
N GLY A 32 -4.06 9.08 -3.39
CA GLY A 32 -3.36 10.19 -4.04
C GLY A 32 -3.96 11.56 -3.71
N THR A 33 -5.29 11.64 -3.65
CA THR A 33 -6.01 12.86 -3.27
C THR A 33 -5.74 13.24 -1.81
N ILE A 34 -5.77 12.27 -0.90
CA ILE A 34 -5.42 12.51 0.52
C ILE A 34 -3.99 13.04 0.62
N VAL A 35 -3.03 12.37 -0.01
CA VAL A 35 -1.62 12.81 0.00
C VAL A 35 -1.51 14.24 -0.56
N PHE A 36 -2.17 14.56 -1.67
CA PHE A 36 -2.14 15.89 -2.27
C PHE A 36 -2.64 16.99 -1.33
N PHE A 37 -3.72 16.75 -0.58
CA PHE A 37 -4.30 17.77 0.31
C PHE A 37 -3.67 17.81 1.69
N THR A 38 -3.05 16.72 2.16
CA THR A 38 -2.42 16.68 3.48
C THR A 38 -0.97 17.13 3.48
N THR A 39 -0.29 17.09 2.33
CA THR A 39 1.12 17.47 2.24
C THR A 39 1.30 18.93 1.86
N GLN A 40 2.25 19.59 2.51
CA GLN A 40 2.58 21.00 2.26
C GLN A 40 4.02 21.15 1.78
N LYS A 41 4.25 22.19 0.98
CA LYS A 41 5.60 22.54 0.53
C LYS A 41 6.41 23.08 1.71
N VAL A 42 7.63 22.59 1.87
CA VAL A 42 8.59 23.16 2.83
C VAL A 42 9.07 24.51 2.32
N THR A 43 8.38 25.58 2.74
CA THR A 43 8.84 26.94 2.50
C THR A 43 9.70 27.42 3.67
N PRO A 44 10.56 28.46 3.50
CA PRO A 44 11.28 29.06 4.62
C PRO A 44 10.36 29.53 5.75
N GLU A 45 9.16 30.00 5.40
CA GLU A 45 8.13 30.44 6.37
C GLU A 45 7.60 29.28 7.20
N VAL A 46 7.29 28.14 6.56
CA VAL A 46 6.83 26.92 7.26
C VAL A 46 7.93 26.40 8.21
N ARG A 47 9.19 26.44 7.78
CA ARG A 47 10.32 26.06 8.64
C ARG A 47 10.50 27.02 9.81
N ALA A 48 10.37 28.33 9.58
CA ALA A 48 10.46 29.34 10.65
C ALA A 48 9.29 29.19 11.66
N ALA A 49 8.07 28.90 11.17
CA ALA A 49 6.93 28.65 12.05
C ALA A 49 7.15 27.38 12.89
N ALA A 50 7.61 26.29 12.28
CA ALA A 50 7.94 25.05 13.01
C ALA A 50 9.02 25.24 14.06
N GLN A 51 10.01 26.09 13.76
CA GLN A 51 11.06 26.42 14.73
C GLN A 51 10.52 27.27 15.89
N ALA A 52 9.63 28.23 15.60
CA ALA A 52 8.97 29.01 16.64
C ALA A 52 8.07 28.14 17.54
N ASP A 53 7.38 27.16 16.98
CA ASP A 53 6.57 26.20 17.73
C ASP A 53 7.46 25.29 18.61
N ALA A 54 8.59 24.79 18.08
CA ALA A 54 9.55 24.01 18.84
C ALA A 54 10.13 24.83 20.03
N ASP A 55 10.49 26.08 19.77
CA ASP A 55 10.99 27.00 20.81
C ASP A 55 9.93 27.29 21.86
N ARG A 56 8.67 27.47 21.46
CA ARG A 56 7.55 27.68 22.39
C ARG A 56 7.38 26.48 23.31
N VAL A 57 7.27 25.27 22.75
CA VAL A 57 7.06 24.05 23.54
C VAL A 57 8.25 23.78 24.47
N TYR A 58 9.49 23.99 23.98
CA TYR A 58 10.68 23.89 24.82
C TYR A 58 10.61 24.87 26.02
N ASN A 59 10.25 26.12 25.78
CA ASN A 59 10.15 27.13 26.82
C ASN A 59 9.04 26.82 27.85
N GLU A 60 7.89 26.32 27.39
CA GLU A 60 6.80 25.86 28.25
C GLU A 60 7.24 24.68 29.13
N GLN A 61 7.91 23.69 28.56
CA GLN A 61 8.47 22.54 29.29
C GLN A 61 9.56 22.97 30.29
N MET A 62 10.41 23.92 29.93
CA MET A 62 11.43 24.46 30.79
C MET A 62 10.83 25.23 31.97
N GLN A 63 9.81 26.05 31.75
CA GLN A 63 9.05 26.71 32.81
C GLN A 63 8.42 25.73 33.78
N PHE A 64 7.80 24.68 33.24
CA PHE A 64 7.22 23.61 34.04
C PHE A 64 8.29 22.89 34.89
N TYR A 65 9.43 22.57 34.31
CA TYR A 65 10.58 21.97 35.00
C TYR A 65 11.04 22.87 36.15
N GLN A 66 11.22 24.17 35.89
CA GLN A 66 11.65 25.14 36.93
C GLN A 66 10.64 25.25 38.08
N GLN A 67 9.34 25.28 37.76
CA GLN A 67 8.29 25.32 38.79
C GLN A 67 8.28 24.05 39.64
N MET A 68 8.42 22.87 39.00
CA MET A 68 8.47 21.60 39.72
C MET A 68 9.75 21.49 40.58
N ARG A 69 10.88 21.91 40.05
CA ARG A 69 12.12 21.96 40.80
C ARG A 69 12.04 22.86 42.05
N ALA A 70 11.48 24.06 41.91
CA ALA A 70 11.23 24.95 43.01
C ALA A 70 10.26 24.37 44.06
N ARG A 71 9.24 23.61 43.62
CA ARG A 71 8.35 22.89 44.54
C ARG A 71 9.07 21.78 45.29
N CYS A 72 9.91 21.01 44.62
CA CYS A 72 10.70 19.95 45.25
C CYS A 72 11.71 20.50 46.28
N GLU A 73 12.28 21.67 46.02
CA GLU A 73 13.14 22.35 46.99
C GLU A 73 12.39 22.80 48.26
N GLN A 74 11.11 23.16 48.11
CA GLN A 74 10.23 23.54 49.24
C GLN A 74 9.61 22.33 49.97
N SER A 75 9.42 21.20 49.31
CA SER A 75 8.78 20.01 49.88
C SER A 75 9.52 18.74 49.46
N PRO A 76 10.69 18.42 50.04
CA PRO A 76 11.51 17.26 49.61
C PRO A 76 10.86 15.89 49.87
N GLY A 77 9.81 15.83 50.69
CA GLY A 77 9.08 14.59 51.01
C GLY A 77 7.94 14.23 50.03
N ASP A 78 7.71 15.00 48.99
CA ASP A 78 6.68 14.70 47.98
C ASP A 78 7.11 13.45 47.18
N GLU A 79 6.21 12.50 46.98
CA GLU A 79 6.52 11.23 46.30
C GLU A 79 7.10 11.44 44.87
N MET A 80 6.71 12.52 44.21
CA MET A 80 7.17 12.85 42.86
C MET A 80 8.62 13.31 42.89
N CYS A 81 9.06 14.01 43.95
CA CYS A 81 10.43 14.47 44.15
C CYS A 81 11.34 13.33 44.63
N ALA A 82 10.81 12.42 45.45
CA ALA A 82 11.54 11.27 46.01
C ALA A 82 11.89 10.19 44.97
N ARG A 83 11.14 10.11 43.85
CA ARG A 83 11.35 9.13 42.77
C ARG A 83 12.38 9.58 41.70
N GLY A 84 13.13 10.61 41.91
CA GLY A 84 14.21 11.07 41.01
C GLY A 84 13.93 12.35 40.24
N GLY A 85 12.78 12.99 40.50
CA GLY A 85 12.44 14.27 39.87
C GLY A 85 12.05 14.14 38.38
N ILE A 86 11.84 15.30 37.77
CA ILE A 86 11.57 15.43 36.33
C ILE A 86 12.91 15.69 35.66
N GLU A 87 13.19 14.98 34.58
CA GLU A 87 14.38 15.18 33.75
C GLU A 87 14.37 16.58 33.11
N GLU A 88 15.51 17.24 33.08
CA GLU A 88 15.63 18.55 32.45
C GLU A 88 15.40 18.45 30.94
N PRO A 89 14.46 19.25 30.36
CA PRO A 89 14.17 19.20 28.93
C PRO A 89 15.43 19.58 28.14
N GLN A 90 15.89 18.65 27.29
CA GLN A 90 17.04 18.90 26.43
C GLN A 90 16.55 19.51 25.12
N ARG A 91 17.25 20.55 24.63
CA ARG A 91 16.85 21.22 23.39
C ARG A 91 16.87 20.30 22.16
N GLU A 92 17.68 19.26 22.20
CA GLU A 92 17.80 18.25 21.16
C GLU A 92 16.50 17.45 20.96
N TRP A 93 15.60 17.41 21.95
CA TRP A 93 14.30 16.73 21.86
C TRP A 93 13.25 17.56 21.14
N PHE A 94 13.50 18.87 20.92
CA PHE A 94 12.55 19.82 20.33
C PHE A 94 13.10 20.35 19.00
N GLN A 95 13.29 19.45 18.05
CA GLN A 95 13.77 19.81 16.72
C GLN A 95 12.62 20.33 15.86
N ALA A 96 12.90 21.35 15.04
CA ALA A 96 11.91 21.94 14.15
C ALA A 96 11.24 20.91 13.22
N GLU A 97 11.96 19.84 12.86
CA GLU A 97 11.47 18.74 12.03
C GLU A 97 10.26 18.02 12.61
N GLN A 98 10.12 17.96 13.94
CA GLN A 98 8.99 17.30 14.62
C GLN A 98 7.71 18.16 14.61
N PHE A 99 7.87 19.47 14.42
CA PHE A 99 6.78 20.45 14.39
C PHE A 99 6.40 20.85 12.96
N MET A 100 7.14 20.36 11.96
CA MET A 100 6.77 20.62 10.56
C MET A 100 5.50 19.86 10.18
N PRO A 101 4.60 20.50 9.41
CA PRO A 101 3.47 19.78 8.82
C PRO A 101 3.98 18.61 7.96
N PRO A 102 3.13 17.60 7.70
CA PRO A 102 3.50 16.49 6.85
C PRO A 102 4.02 16.98 5.49
N THR A 103 5.26 16.63 5.20
CA THR A 103 5.94 17.02 3.96
C THR A 103 6.16 15.78 3.11
N PHE A 104 5.89 15.87 1.81
CA PHE A 104 6.10 14.77 0.88
C PHE A 104 7.54 14.82 0.33
N ASN A 105 8.34 13.84 0.71
CA ASN A 105 9.67 13.65 0.15
C ASN A 105 9.66 12.38 -0.71
N PHE A 106 9.65 12.54 -2.03
CA PHE A 106 9.55 11.41 -2.95
C PHE A 106 10.64 10.35 -2.70
N ARG A 107 11.84 10.77 -2.30
CA ARG A 107 12.94 9.82 -2.00
C ARG A 107 12.62 8.88 -0.83
N ASN A 108 12.03 9.41 0.23
CA ASN A 108 11.78 8.65 1.45
C ASN A 108 10.46 7.87 1.39
N ASP A 109 9.45 8.49 0.79
CA ASP A 109 8.06 8.00 0.83
C ASP A 109 7.72 7.10 -0.38
N ALA A 110 8.51 7.18 -1.47
CA ALA A 110 8.20 6.48 -2.72
C ALA A 110 8.14 4.96 -2.57
N GLU A 111 9.01 4.35 -1.75
CA GLU A 111 9.01 2.90 -1.54
C GLU A 111 7.73 2.45 -0.84
N ASP A 112 7.26 3.17 0.17
CA ASP A 112 6.01 2.87 0.90
C ASP A 112 4.80 2.96 -0.02
N PHE A 113 4.77 3.92 -0.94
CA PHE A 113 3.70 4.04 -1.93
C PHE A 113 3.72 2.90 -2.96
N VAL A 114 4.90 2.40 -3.35
CA VAL A 114 5.01 1.21 -4.20
C VAL A 114 4.53 -0.03 -3.46
N VAL A 115 4.90 -0.19 -2.20
CA VAL A 115 4.46 -1.31 -1.36
C VAL A 115 2.94 -1.27 -1.18
N THR A 116 2.37 -0.10 -0.88
CA THR A 116 0.92 0.08 -0.77
C THR A 116 0.20 -0.30 -2.07
N TRP A 117 0.67 0.19 -3.22
CA TRP A 117 0.15 -0.19 -4.54
C TRP A 117 0.22 -1.70 -4.76
N ALA A 118 1.35 -2.32 -4.44
CA ALA A 118 1.57 -3.75 -4.65
C ALA A 118 0.66 -4.61 -3.76
N ILE A 119 0.52 -4.28 -2.47
CA ILE A 119 -0.33 -5.00 -1.54
C ILE A 119 -1.80 -4.90 -1.96
N LEU A 120 -2.28 -3.70 -2.26
CA LEU A 120 -3.65 -3.51 -2.72
C LEU A 120 -3.91 -4.31 -3.99
N LEU A 121 -3.05 -4.18 -5.00
CA LEU A 121 -3.25 -4.89 -6.26
C LEU A 121 -3.09 -6.40 -6.10
N ALA A 122 -2.25 -6.91 -5.19
CA ALA A 122 -2.15 -8.33 -4.89
C ALA A 122 -3.45 -8.89 -4.30
N MET A 123 -4.09 -8.17 -3.37
CA MET A 123 -5.40 -8.54 -2.83
C MET A 123 -6.47 -8.60 -3.94
N PHE A 124 -6.52 -7.58 -4.79
CA PHE A 124 -7.46 -7.56 -5.92
C PHE A 124 -7.14 -8.65 -6.95
N SER A 125 -5.86 -8.95 -7.22
CA SER A 125 -5.45 -9.99 -8.15
C SER A 125 -5.86 -11.39 -7.68
N PHE A 126 -5.83 -11.65 -6.37
CA PHE A 126 -6.35 -12.86 -5.77
C PHE A 126 -7.87 -13.02 -6.06
N ILE A 127 -8.65 -11.97 -5.81
CA ILE A 127 -10.11 -11.96 -6.09
C ILE A 127 -10.37 -12.16 -7.58
N ILE A 128 -9.62 -11.50 -8.46
CA ILE A 128 -9.73 -11.63 -9.90
C ILE A 128 -9.41 -13.07 -10.33
N GLY A 129 -8.30 -13.64 -9.83
CA GLY A 129 -7.88 -15.01 -10.10
C GLY A 129 -8.94 -16.03 -9.70
N ALA A 130 -9.46 -15.90 -8.48
CA ALA A 130 -10.52 -16.76 -7.96
C ALA A 130 -11.82 -16.62 -8.76
N SER A 131 -12.21 -15.40 -9.13
CA SER A 131 -13.43 -15.15 -9.87
C SER A 131 -13.34 -15.58 -11.33
N PHE A 132 -12.16 -15.51 -11.94
CA PHE A 132 -11.93 -15.84 -13.34
C PHE A 132 -12.25 -17.31 -13.65
N VAL A 133 -11.84 -18.23 -12.79
CA VAL A 133 -12.12 -19.65 -12.98
C VAL A 133 -13.35 -20.12 -12.19
N GLY A 134 -13.60 -19.59 -11.00
CA GLY A 134 -14.71 -20.01 -10.15
C GLY A 134 -16.09 -19.74 -10.76
N ALA A 135 -16.24 -18.66 -11.53
CA ALA A 135 -17.46 -18.37 -12.26
C ALA A 135 -17.75 -19.38 -13.38
N GLU A 136 -16.73 -19.94 -14.03
CA GLU A 136 -16.90 -20.94 -15.09
C GLU A 136 -17.25 -22.33 -14.54
N TRP A 137 -16.75 -22.67 -13.36
CA TRP A 137 -17.20 -23.88 -12.67
C TRP A 137 -18.69 -23.77 -12.30
N ARG A 138 -19.11 -22.64 -11.75
CA ARG A 138 -20.50 -22.42 -11.34
C ARG A 138 -21.47 -22.41 -12.50
N SER A 139 -21.08 -21.91 -13.67
CA SER A 139 -21.91 -21.87 -14.87
C SER A 139 -21.92 -23.19 -15.67
N GLY A 140 -21.16 -24.20 -15.26
CA GLY A 140 -21.00 -25.45 -16.01
C GLY A 140 -20.17 -25.33 -17.31
N ALA A 141 -19.73 -24.10 -17.65
CA ALA A 141 -18.94 -23.86 -18.86
C ALA A 141 -17.60 -24.62 -18.86
N MET A 142 -17.02 -24.83 -17.70
CA MET A 142 -15.79 -25.60 -17.55
C MET A 142 -16.01 -27.08 -17.87
N MET A 143 -17.11 -27.66 -17.40
CA MET A 143 -17.46 -29.06 -17.67
C MET A 143 -17.66 -29.28 -19.18
N ASN A 144 -18.41 -28.41 -19.83
CA ASN A 144 -18.67 -28.47 -21.27
C ASN A 144 -17.35 -28.36 -22.08
N LEU A 145 -16.44 -27.42 -21.69
CA LEU A 145 -15.17 -27.25 -22.37
C LEU A 145 -14.25 -28.47 -22.25
N LEU A 146 -14.25 -29.14 -21.07
CA LEU A 146 -13.48 -30.35 -20.82
C LEU A 146 -14.02 -31.58 -21.55
N THR A 147 -15.30 -31.60 -21.89
CA THR A 147 -15.90 -32.66 -22.72
C THR A 147 -15.39 -32.60 -24.16
N TRP A 148 -15.22 -31.40 -24.70
CA TRP A 148 -14.72 -31.19 -26.06
C TRP A 148 -13.18 -31.26 -26.17
N ARG A 149 -12.45 -30.97 -25.10
CA ARG A 149 -10.98 -31.02 -25.03
C ARG A 149 -10.54 -31.78 -23.78
N PRO A 150 -10.14 -33.07 -23.92
CA PRO A 150 -9.81 -33.93 -22.79
C PRO A 150 -8.49 -33.55 -22.09
N GLN A 151 -7.67 -32.66 -22.68
CA GLN A 151 -6.37 -32.21 -22.11
C GLN A 151 -6.60 -31.12 -21.05
N ARG A 152 -7.04 -31.52 -19.85
CA ARG A 152 -7.41 -30.65 -18.72
C ARG A 152 -6.32 -29.67 -18.32
N LEU A 153 -5.07 -30.13 -18.23
CA LEU A 153 -3.92 -29.30 -17.82
C LEU A 153 -3.61 -28.21 -18.85
N GLN A 154 -3.73 -28.52 -20.13
CA GLN A 154 -3.49 -27.55 -21.19
C GLN A 154 -4.54 -26.42 -21.19
N VAL A 155 -5.79 -26.77 -20.95
CA VAL A 155 -6.88 -25.78 -20.85
C VAL A 155 -6.70 -24.89 -19.64
N LEU A 156 -6.43 -25.45 -18.44
CA LEU A 156 -6.19 -24.67 -17.22
C LEU A 156 -4.93 -23.82 -17.35
N GLY A 157 -3.85 -24.38 -17.89
CA GLY A 157 -2.60 -23.65 -18.11
C GLY A 157 -2.79 -22.45 -19.06
N THR A 158 -3.52 -22.63 -20.17
CA THR A 158 -3.80 -21.51 -21.10
C THR A 158 -4.63 -20.39 -20.41
N LYS A 159 -5.59 -20.77 -19.57
CA LYS A 159 -6.39 -19.80 -18.80
C LYS A 159 -5.55 -19.07 -17.77
N LEU A 160 -4.71 -19.78 -17.03
CA LEU A 160 -3.79 -19.18 -16.08
C LEU A 160 -2.83 -18.20 -16.77
N MET A 161 -2.23 -18.60 -17.90
CA MET A 161 -1.33 -17.73 -18.66
C MET A 161 -2.06 -16.47 -19.18
N ALA A 162 -3.31 -16.61 -19.65
CA ALA A 162 -4.11 -15.46 -20.08
C ALA A 162 -4.43 -14.51 -18.92
N LEU A 163 -4.73 -15.04 -17.73
CA LEU A 163 -4.93 -14.28 -16.52
C LEU A 163 -3.65 -13.53 -16.12
N LEU A 164 -2.53 -14.24 -15.99
CA LEU A 164 -1.26 -13.65 -15.56
C LEU A 164 -0.75 -12.59 -16.54
N ALA A 165 -0.86 -12.84 -17.84
CA ALA A 165 -0.51 -11.84 -18.86
C ALA A 165 -1.38 -10.57 -18.76
N SER A 166 -2.67 -10.74 -18.48
CA SER A 166 -3.59 -9.60 -18.31
C SER A 166 -3.31 -8.82 -17.04
N LEU A 167 -3.03 -9.52 -15.93
CA LEU A 167 -2.63 -8.91 -14.65
C LEU A 167 -1.28 -8.18 -14.78
N ALA A 168 -0.29 -8.78 -15.45
CA ALA A 168 1.00 -8.16 -15.69
C ALA A 168 0.86 -6.86 -16.50
N ALA A 169 0.10 -6.89 -17.60
CA ALA A 169 -0.14 -5.70 -18.41
C ALA A 169 -0.84 -4.59 -17.61
N PHE A 170 -1.87 -4.94 -16.84
CA PHE A 170 -2.57 -3.98 -15.98
C PHE A 170 -1.65 -3.43 -14.87
N SER A 171 -0.83 -4.28 -14.24
CA SER A 171 0.12 -3.88 -13.20
C SER A 171 1.14 -2.87 -13.72
N VAL A 172 1.71 -3.11 -14.90
CA VAL A 172 2.67 -2.19 -15.52
C VAL A 172 2.04 -0.83 -15.80
N VAL A 173 0.82 -0.82 -16.38
CA VAL A 173 0.11 0.43 -16.68
C VAL A 173 -0.28 1.16 -15.39
N SER A 174 -0.85 0.47 -14.41
CA SER A 174 -1.26 1.10 -13.14
C SER A 174 -0.07 1.58 -12.32
N PHE A 175 1.06 0.87 -12.36
CA PHE A 175 2.30 1.31 -11.72
C PHE A 175 2.84 2.60 -12.35
N GLY A 176 2.85 2.66 -13.69
CA GLY A 176 3.27 3.87 -14.40
C GLY A 176 2.37 5.08 -14.09
N LEU A 177 1.05 4.89 -14.08
CA LEU A 177 0.10 5.94 -13.71
C LEU A 177 0.26 6.38 -12.25
N TRP A 178 0.44 5.43 -11.34
CA TRP A 178 0.66 5.71 -9.94
C TRP A 178 1.96 6.48 -9.71
N THR A 179 3.05 6.05 -10.32
CA THR A 179 4.34 6.76 -10.29
C THR A 179 4.21 8.19 -10.83
N ALA A 180 3.53 8.36 -11.97
CA ALA A 180 3.32 9.68 -12.56
C ALA A 180 2.51 10.59 -11.62
N ALA A 181 1.47 10.05 -10.95
CA ALA A 181 0.70 10.80 -9.98
C ALA A 181 1.55 11.23 -8.78
N MET A 182 2.36 10.32 -8.21
CA MET A 182 3.23 10.64 -7.07
C MET A 182 4.32 11.64 -7.43
N VAL A 183 4.93 11.52 -8.61
CA VAL A 183 5.88 12.52 -9.14
C VAL A 183 5.19 13.87 -9.33
N GLY A 184 3.96 13.89 -9.84
CA GLY A 184 3.16 15.12 -9.96
C GLY A 184 2.91 15.79 -8.60
N ILE A 185 2.54 15.01 -7.58
CA ILE A 185 2.34 15.53 -6.21
C ILE A 185 3.67 16.04 -5.63
N ALA A 186 4.76 15.29 -5.79
CA ALA A 186 6.09 15.69 -5.32
C ALA A 186 6.56 17.02 -5.96
N SER A 187 6.28 17.22 -7.24
CA SER A 187 6.65 18.45 -7.94
C SER A 187 5.80 19.66 -7.52
N ALA A 188 4.52 19.43 -7.17
CA ALA A 188 3.59 20.49 -6.77
C ALA A 188 3.72 20.87 -5.28
N HIS A 189 3.75 19.87 -4.38
CA HIS A 189 3.62 20.05 -2.93
C HIS A 189 4.79 19.46 -2.12
N GLY A 190 5.71 18.74 -2.76
CA GLY A 190 6.80 18.04 -2.09
C GLY A 190 8.19 18.48 -2.56
N THR A 191 9.15 17.59 -2.36
CA THR A 191 10.51 17.71 -2.85
C THR A 191 10.95 16.44 -3.56
N MET A 192 11.75 16.61 -4.62
CA MET A 192 12.42 15.51 -5.33
C MET A 192 13.94 15.53 -5.09
N GLU A 193 14.38 16.23 -4.05
CA GLU A 193 15.79 16.32 -3.71
C GLU A 193 16.38 14.94 -3.42
N LYS A 194 17.64 14.74 -3.85
CA LYS A 194 18.40 13.49 -3.68
C LYS A 194 17.86 12.27 -4.44
N MET A 195 17.01 12.45 -5.45
CA MET A 195 16.65 11.37 -6.37
C MET A 195 17.82 11.07 -7.33
N THR A 196 18.65 10.11 -6.94
CA THR A 196 19.76 9.61 -7.74
C THR A 196 19.31 8.48 -8.69
N ASN A 197 20.13 8.16 -9.69
CA ASN A 197 19.86 7.01 -10.58
C ASN A 197 19.72 5.69 -9.78
N GLY A 198 20.49 5.52 -8.69
CA GLY A 198 20.36 4.36 -7.80
C GLY A 198 19.01 4.32 -7.07
N ALA A 199 18.45 5.48 -6.68
CA ALA A 199 17.12 5.54 -6.08
C ALA A 199 16.01 5.14 -7.06
N TRP A 200 16.08 5.59 -8.31
CA TRP A 200 15.16 5.14 -9.36
C TRP A 200 15.26 3.64 -9.64
N GLN A 201 16.47 3.09 -9.60
CA GLN A 201 16.69 1.65 -9.73
C GLN A 201 16.06 0.87 -8.57
N SER A 202 16.28 1.30 -7.31
CA SER A 202 15.66 0.69 -6.12
C SER A 202 14.14 0.72 -6.23
N TYR A 203 13.57 1.88 -6.56
CA TYR A 203 12.14 2.07 -6.79
C TYR A 203 11.57 1.10 -7.84
N GLY A 204 12.25 0.99 -8.99
CA GLY A 204 11.86 0.05 -10.06
C GLY A 204 11.95 -1.41 -9.65
N LEU A 205 13.00 -1.79 -8.88
CA LEU A 205 13.15 -3.15 -8.35
C LEU A 205 12.08 -3.48 -7.33
N THR A 206 11.70 -2.54 -6.46
CA THR A 206 10.58 -2.71 -5.52
C THR A 206 9.27 -2.90 -6.29
N GLY A 207 9.03 -2.13 -7.35
CA GLY A 207 7.90 -2.32 -8.26
C GLY A 207 7.89 -3.71 -8.94
N LEU A 208 9.05 -4.20 -9.37
CA LEU A 208 9.18 -5.52 -9.97
C LEU A 208 8.90 -6.66 -8.96
N ARG A 209 9.37 -6.52 -7.71
CA ARG A 209 9.02 -7.44 -6.62
C ARG A 209 7.52 -7.43 -6.34
N GLY A 210 6.90 -6.25 -6.31
CA GLY A 210 5.46 -6.07 -6.21
C GLY A 210 4.71 -6.78 -7.34
N LEU A 211 5.16 -6.65 -8.59
CA LEU A 211 4.61 -7.38 -9.72
C LEU A 211 4.65 -8.90 -9.50
N GLY A 212 5.78 -9.44 -9.05
CA GLY A 212 5.92 -10.86 -8.72
C GLY A 212 4.88 -11.31 -7.68
N MET A 213 4.67 -10.52 -6.62
CA MET A 213 3.67 -10.78 -5.60
C MET A 213 2.24 -10.75 -6.17
N ILE A 214 1.89 -9.76 -6.99
CA ILE A 214 0.59 -9.64 -7.64
C ILE A 214 0.28 -10.88 -8.48
N LEU A 215 1.24 -11.33 -9.29
CA LEU A 215 1.08 -12.53 -10.13
C LEU A 215 0.95 -13.80 -9.29
N ALA A 216 1.73 -13.94 -8.21
CA ALA A 216 1.65 -15.07 -7.29
C ALA A 216 0.25 -15.13 -6.63
N PHE A 217 -0.26 -14.02 -6.10
CA PHE A 217 -1.59 -13.96 -5.47
C PHE A 217 -2.70 -14.26 -6.49
N GLY A 218 -2.59 -13.75 -7.71
CA GLY A 218 -3.51 -14.09 -8.81
C GLY A 218 -3.51 -15.58 -9.15
N ALA A 219 -2.32 -16.20 -9.20
CA ALA A 219 -2.18 -17.64 -9.44
C ALA A 219 -2.74 -18.48 -8.28
N VAL A 220 -2.49 -18.08 -7.03
CA VAL A 220 -3.04 -18.74 -5.84
C VAL A 220 -4.57 -18.67 -5.84
N GLY A 221 -5.15 -17.49 -6.07
CA GLY A 221 -6.61 -17.33 -6.16
C GLY A 221 -7.23 -18.21 -7.25
N PHE A 222 -6.60 -18.26 -8.44
CA PHE A 222 -6.99 -19.14 -9.53
C PHE A 222 -6.89 -20.62 -9.14
N GLY A 223 -5.79 -21.04 -8.51
CA GLY A 223 -5.56 -22.42 -8.08
C GLY A 223 -6.58 -22.89 -7.04
N LEU A 224 -6.79 -22.11 -5.99
CA LEU A 224 -7.75 -22.40 -4.93
C LEU A 224 -9.19 -22.52 -5.46
N ALA A 225 -9.60 -21.59 -6.32
CA ALA A 225 -10.93 -21.66 -6.95
C ALA A 225 -11.06 -22.80 -7.98
N SER A 226 -9.95 -23.23 -8.60
CA SER A 226 -9.92 -24.40 -9.49
C SER A 226 -10.11 -25.71 -8.72
N ILE A 227 -9.46 -25.85 -7.56
CA ILE A 227 -9.55 -27.02 -6.68
C ILE A 227 -10.94 -27.06 -6.03
N GLY A 228 -11.36 -25.95 -5.45
CA GLY A 228 -12.63 -25.84 -4.74
C GLY A 228 -13.87 -25.77 -5.63
N ARG A 229 -13.69 -25.62 -6.94
CA ARG A 229 -14.77 -25.47 -7.94
C ARG A 229 -15.77 -24.35 -7.62
N HIS A 230 -15.43 -23.51 -6.65
CA HIS A 230 -16.28 -22.42 -6.17
C HIS A 230 -15.45 -21.23 -5.67
N ILE A 231 -15.88 -20.02 -6.02
CA ILE A 231 -15.19 -18.77 -5.60
C ILE A 231 -15.23 -18.58 -4.07
N GLY A 232 -16.34 -18.96 -3.43
CA GLY A 232 -16.51 -18.80 -1.98
C GLY A 232 -15.51 -19.60 -1.15
N LEU A 233 -15.07 -20.76 -1.64
CA LEU A 233 -14.07 -21.56 -0.94
C LEU A 233 -12.70 -20.88 -0.95
N ALA A 234 -12.30 -20.28 -2.10
CA ALA A 234 -11.05 -19.54 -2.20
C ALA A 234 -11.03 -18.32 -1.27
N LEU A 235 -12.14 -17.55 -1.25
CA LEU A 235 -12.27 -16.38 -0.36
C LEU A 235 -12.33 -16.78 1.12
N GLY A 236 -13.05 -17.84 1.45
CA GLY A 236 -13.15 -18.37 2.83
C GLY A 236 -11.79 -18.82 3.38
N MET A 237 -10.98 -19.53 2.56
CA MET A 237 -9.63 -19.92 2.95
C MET A 237 -8.73 -18.70 3.17
N ALA A 238 -8.80 -17.67 2.28
CA ALA A 238 -8.02 -16.45 2.45
C ALA A 238 -8.38 -15.73 3.76
N LEU A 239 -9.67 -15.57 4.06
CA LEU A 239 -10.12 -14.98 5.32
C LEU A 239 -9.69 -15.80 6.54
N GLY A 240 -9.79 -17.13 6.47
CA GLY A 240 -9.33 -18.02 7.54
C GLY A 240 -7.84 -17.85 7.86
N VAL A 241 -7.00 -17.76 6.83
CA VAL A 241 -5.56 -17.51 7.00
C VAL A 241 -5.31 -16.15 7.65
N ILE A 242 -6.01 -15.09 7.20
CA ILE A 242 -5.87 -13.74 7.78
C ILE A 242 -6.25 -13.74 9.26
N ILE A 243 -7.38 -14.38 9.63
CA ILE A 243 -7.84 -14.46 11.03
C ILE A 243 -6.81 -15.21 11.87
N LEU A 244 -6.32 -16.36 11.41
CA LEU A 244 -5.31 -17.13 12.13
C LEU A 244 -3.99 -16.35 12.30
N ALA A 245 -3.57 -15.60 11.26
CA ALA A 245 -2.37 -14.80 11.34
C ALA A 245 -2.52 -13.56 12.26
N SER A 246 -3.74 -13.06 12.48
CA SER A 246 -4.00 -11.93 13.38
C SER A 246 -4.23 -12.34 14.83
N SER A 247 -4.45 -13.63 15.11
CA SER A 247 -4.72 -14.17 16.45
C SER A 247 -3.49 -14.77 17.15
N GLY A 248 -2.33 -14.81 16.49
CA GLY A 248 -1.02 -15.28 17.02
C GLY A 248 -0.05 -14.14 17.19
#